data_05c8cc55415cbd5761caf538f40a3c4d
#
_entry.id   05c8cc55415cbd5761caf538f40a3c4d
#
_cell.length_a   1.000
_cell.length_b   1.000
_cell.length_c   1.000
_cell.angle_alpha   90.00
_cell.angle_beta   90.00
_cell.angle_gamma   90.00
#
_symmetry.space_group_name_H-M   'P 1'
#
loop_
_entity.id
_entity.type
_entity.pdbx_description
1 polymer ?
#
loop_
_entity_poly.entity_id
_entity_poly.type
_entity_poly.pdbx_seq_one_letter_code
_entity_poly.pdbx_strand_id
1 'polypeptide(L)'
;DNRLRTFYLNYYAVTALQARIYLYMGDYKNALERAQETYSHLQKVEVSSQLFYFVSPGKYSSDFCFSREHIWGISSMPDGFTALSDTMFRTNLITVRSDISAVFPDANDTRFREWFTRQSNGSYTLQHKFGSSTLLSGYIYSSSGSESDLPARIPVIKLGEVSLIAAEALNRDNKPDEAAEWLIEMQTSKRNSIVEQMKANGKISVETIDAAIR
;
A
#
# COMPACT_ATOMS: atom_id res chain seq x y z
N ASP A 1 -14.15 19.36 -2.03
CA ASP A 1 -12.77 18.92 -2.21
C ASP A 1 -12.74 17.40 -2.21
N ASN A 2 -12.39 16.81 -3.36
CA ASN A 2 -12.36 15.34 -3.52
C ASN A 2 -11.32 14.66 -2.60
N ARG A 3 -10.31 15.39 -2.14
CA ARG A 3 -9.27 14.87 -1.26
C ARG A 3 -9.79 14.46 0.12
N LEU A 4 -10.85 15.11 0.61
CA LEU A 4 -11.46 14.76 1.89
C LEU A 4 -12.33 13.51 1.83
N ARG A 5 -12.73 13.06 0.63
CA ARG A 5 -13.56 11.86 0.48
C ARG A 5 -12.88 10.58 0.99
N THR A 6 -11.55 10.55 1.02
CA THR A 6 -10.79 9.39 1.54
C THR A 6 -10.89 9.21 3.06
N PHE A 7 -11.38 10.21 3.78
CA PHE A 7 -11.67 10.12 5.22
C PHE A 7 -13.06 9.58 5.54
N TYR A 8 -13.89 9.45 4.53
CA TYR A 8 -15.26 8.94 4.67
C TYR A 8 -15.40 7.64 3.90
N LEU A 9 -16.33 6.80 4.32
CA LEU A 9 -16.72 5.61 3.57
C LEU A 9 -17.34 6.05 2.24
N ASN A 10 -16.53 6.05 1.20
CA ASN A 10 -16.91 6.46 -0.15
C ASN A 10 -17.28 5.22 -1.00
N TYR A 11 -17.78 5.45 -2.22
CA TYR A 11 -18.17 4.37 -3.13
C TYR A 11 -17.06 3.33 -3.35
N TYR A 12 -15.83 3.78 -3.59
CA TYR A 12 -14.68 2.87 -3.82
C TYR A 12 -14.31 2.07 -2.58
N ALA A 13 -14.46 2.68 -1.41
CA ALA A 13 -14.25 2.00 -0.14
C ALA A 13 -15.30 0.91 0.10
N VAL A 14 -16.56 1.16 -0.30
CA VAL A 14 -17.64 0.16 -0.18
C VAL A 14 -17.39 -1.01 -1.12
N THR A 15 -17.07 -0.76 -2.40
CA THR A 15 -16.78 -1.83 -3.37
C THR A 15 -15.55 -2.64 -2.99
N ALA A 16 -14.49 -1.98 -2.52
CA ALA A 16 -13.28 -2.65 -2.02
C ALA A 16 -13.57 -3.48 -0.74
N LEU A 17 -14.40 -2.97 0.16
CA LEU A 17 -14.83 -3.71 1.35
C LEU A 17 -15.67 -4.94 0.97
N GLN A 18 -16.56 -4.83 -0.03
CA GLN A 18 -17.28 -5.97 -0.56
C GLN A 18 -16.33 -7.02 -1.15
N ALA A 19 -15.32 -6.60 -1.91
CA ALA A 19 -14.30 -7.51 -2.44
C ALA A 19 -13.60 -8.28 -1.30
N ARG A 20 -13.19 -7.59 -0.23
CA ARG A 20 -12.60 -8.19 0.97
C ARG A 20 -13.54 -9.22 1.62
N ILE A 21 -14.81 -8.86 1.80
CA ILE A 21 -15.81 -9.75 2.40
C ILE A 21 -16.00 -11.02 1.56
N TYR A 22 -16.18 -10.88 0.24
CA TYR A 22 -16.32 -12.02 -0.66
C TYR A 22 -15.07 -12.92 -0.66
N LEU A 23 -13.87 -12.32 -0.58
CA LEU A 23 -12.64 -13.11 -0.46
C LEU A 23 -12.65 -13.96 0.82
N TYR A 24 -12.99 -13.38 1.97
CA TYR A 24 -13.09 -14.12 3.24
C TYR A 24 -14.19 -15.18 3.25
N MET A 25 -15.26 -15.00 2.46
CA MET A 25 -16.30 -15.99 2.26
C MET A 25 -15.90 -17.12 1.31
N GLY A 26 -14.77 -17.00 0.62
CA GLY A 26 -14.34 -17.93 -0.43
C GLY A 26 -15.11 -17.76 -1.75
N ASP A 27 -15.87 -16.69 -1.89
CA ASP A 27 -16.57 -16.33 -3.13
C ASP A 27 -15.66 -15.55 -4.05
N TYR A 28 -14.68 -16.25 -4.64
CA TYR A 28 -13.63 -15.67 -5.46
C TYR A 28 -14.16 -14.94 -6.69
N LYS A 29 -15.27 -15.41 -7.26
CA LYS A 29 -15.89 -14.76 -8.43
C LYS A 29 -16.37 -13.36 -8.08
N ASN A 30 -17.16 -13.22 -7.02
CA ASN A 30 -17.66 -11.92 -6.59
C ASN A 30 -16.55 -11.03 -6.01
N ALA A 31 -15.55 -11.63 -5.35
CA ALA A 31 -14.36 -10.89 -4.89
C ALA A 31 -13.63 -10.23 -6.05
N LEU A 32 -13.36 -10.98 -7.12
CA LEU A 32 -12.73 -10.48 -8.34
C LEU A 32 -13.57 -9.38 -9.00
N GLU A 33 -14.87 -9.61 -9.16
CA GLU A 33 -15.77 -8.64 -9.79
C GLU A 33 -15.75 -7.29 -9.04
N ARG A 34 -15.86 -7.31 -7.71
CA ARG A 34 -15.81 -6.09 -6.91
C ARG A 34 -14.43 -5.42 -6.92
N ALA A 35 -13.36 -6.19 -6.90
CA ALA A 35 -12.00 -5.65 -7.01
C ALA A 35 -11.79 -4.98 -8.38
N GLN A 36 -12.18 -5.63 -9.47
CA GLN A 36 -12.11 -5.07 -10.83
C GLN A 36 -12.98 -3.83 -10.99
N GLU A 37 -14.19 -3.81 -10.44
CA GLU A 37 -15.06 -2.63 -10.44
C GLU A 37 -14.39 -1.47 -9.74
N THR A 38 -13.86 -1.68 -8.53
CA THR A 38 -13.11 -0.66 -7.80
C THR A 38 -11.98 -0.09 -8.64
N TYR A 39 -11.16 -0.97 -9.22
CA TYR A 39 -9.97 -0.60 -9.98
C TYR A 39 -10.31 0.10 -11.30
N SER A 40 -11.29 -0.39 -12.05
CA SER A 40 -11.68 0.17 -13.35
C SER A 40 -12.21 1.60 -13.24
N HIS A 41 -12.91 1.92 -12.16
CA HIS A 41 -13.37 3.28 -11.89
C HIS A 41 -12.21 4.23 -11.56
N LEU A 42 -11.15 3.72 -10.93
CA LEU A 42 -9.96 4.52 -10.60
C LEU A 42 -9.15 4.87 -11.85
N GLN A 43 -9.08 3.94 -12.82
CA GLN A 43 -8.34 4.15 -14.08
C GLN A 43 -9.06 5.07 -15.08
N LYS A 44 -10.39 5.18 -15.02
CA LYS A 44 -11.18 5.99 -15.96
C LYS A 44 -11.07 7.49 -15.73
N VAL A 45 -10.50 7.90 -14.62
CA VAL A 45 -10.31 9.32 -14.31
C VAL A 45 -9.00 9.79 -14.97
N GLU A 46 -9.02 10.90 -15.68
CA GLU A 46 -7.81 11.49 -16.28
C GLU A 46 -6.68 11.59 -15.25
N VAL A 47 -5.45 11.34 -15.70
CA VAL A 47 -4.27 11.26 -14.82
C VAL A 47 -4.12 12.49 -13.91
N SER A 48 -4.53 13.66 -14.37
CA SER A 48 -4.52 14.92 -13.62
C SER A 48 -5.59 14.99 -12.53
N SER A 49 -6.61 14.15 -12.59
CA SER A 49 -7.76 14.11 -11.66
C SER A 49 -7.90 12.78 -10.92
N GLN A 50 -6.97 11.84 -11.12
CA GLN A 50 -6.97 10.57 -10.37
C GLN A 50 -6.85 10.81 -8.88
N LEU A 51 -7.85 10.32 -8.14
CA LEU A 51 -7.85 10.40 -6.68
C LEU A 51 -6.90 9.37 -6.07
N PHE A 52 -6.77 8.21 -6.70
CA PHE A 52 -6.00 7.07 -6.21
C PHE A 52 -5.11 6.53 -7.32
N TYR A 53 -3.86 6.31 -7.00
CA TYR A 53 -2.88 5.67 -7.89
C TYR A 53 -1.72 5.11 -7.08
N PHE A 54 -1.01 4.16 -7.64
CA PHE A 54 0.23 3.68 -7.05
C PHE A 54 1.29 4.77 -7.06
N VAL A 55 1.81 5.10 -5.89
CA VAL A 55 2.85 6.13 -5.75
C VAL A 55 4.11 5.66 -6.45
N SER A 56 4.62 6.49 -7.35
CA SER A 56 5.85 6.16 -8.08
C SER A 56 7.10 6.27 -7.18
N PRO A 57 8.14 5.49 -7.46
CA PRO A 57 9.36 5.49 -6.65
C PRO A 57 10.02 6.86 -6.42
N GLY A 58 9.87 7.81 -7.34
CA GLY A 58 10.43 9.16 -7.19
C GLY A 58 9.68 10.06 -6.20
N LYS A 59 8.51 9.66 -5.72
CA LYS A 59 7.66 10.43 -4.81
C LYS A 59 7.76 10.00 -3.34
N TYR A 60 8.50 8.96 -3.02
CA TYR A 60 8.52 8.39 -1.66
C TYR A 60 9.12 9.30 -0.61
N SER A 61 10.09 10.12 -0.95
CA SER A 61 10.68 11.06 -0.01
C SER A 61 9.70 12.15 0.47
N SER A 62 8.60 12.33 -0.25
CA SER A 62 7.55 13.30 0.08
C SER A 62 6.24 12.66 0.57
N ASP A 63 6.04 11.35 0.35
CA ASP A 63 4.82 10.63 0.76
C ASP A 63 5.14 9.22 1.28
N PHE A 64 5.74 9.14 2.45
CA PHE A 64 6.10 7.86 3.09
C PHE A 64 4.90 6.96 3.42
N CYS A 65 3.73 7.55 3.61
CA CYS A 65 2.51 6.81 3.91
C CYS A 65 1.85 6.23 2.66
N PHE A 66 2.28 6.67 1.46
CA PHE A 66 1.62 6.35 0.20
C PHE A 66 0.15 6.80 0.22
N SER A 67 -0.06 8.07 0.57
CA SER A 67 -1.38 8.64 0.82
C SER A 67 -2.32 8.53 -0.39
N ARG A 68 -1.76 8.56 -1.60
CA ARG A 68 -2.51 8.40 -2.85
C ARG A 68 -3.02 6.99 -3.12
N GLU A 69 -2.51 6.01 -2.37
CA GLU A 69 -3.00 4.63 -2.41
C GLU A 69 -4.13 4.38 -1.39
N HIS A 70 -4.46 5.34 -0.53
CA HIS A 70 -5.49 5.16 0.49
C HIS A 70 -6.89 5.41 -0.09
N ILE A 71 -7.64 4.35 -0.32
CA ILE A 71 -9.04 4.42 -0.75
C ILE A 71 -9.92 4.90 0.41
N TRP A 72 -9.62 4.40 1.61
CA TRP A 72 -10.24 4.85 2.83
C TRP A 72 -9.25 4.81 3.98
N GLY A 73 -9.24 5.86 4.78
CA GLY A 73 -8.42 5.98 5.97
C GLY A 73 -9.12 6.74 7.07
N ILE A 74 -8.71 6.49 8.30
CA ILE A 74 -9.19 7.19 9.48
C ILE A 74 -8.21 8.32 9.78
N SER A 75 -8.72 9.55 9.88
CA SER A 75 -7.92 10.67 10.34
C SER A 75 -7.68 10.55 11.84
N SER A 76 -6.44 10.72 12.26
CA SER A 76 -6.07 10.90 13.65
C SER A 76 -5.72 12.35 13.90
N MET A 77 -6.00 12.83 15.13
CA MET A 77 -5.43 14.11 15.56
C MET A 77 -3.92 14.04 15.43
N PRO A 78 -3.27 15.08 14.88
CA PRO A 78 -1.84 15.09 14.61
C PRO A 78 -1.00 14.67 15.80
N ASP A 79 -1.29 15.25 16.95
CA ASP A 79 -0.51 15.04 18.18
C ASP A 79 -0.63 13.60 18.71
N GLY A 80 -1.81 12.99 18.61
CA GLY A 80 -2.03 11.62 19.06
C GLY A 80 -1.34 10.59 18.18
N PHE A 81 -1.38 10.77 16.87
CA PHE A 81 -0.75 9.82 15.94
C PHE A 81 0.78 9.96 15.94
N THR A 82 1.29 11.18 16.00
CA THR A 82 2.73 11.46 16.10
C THR A 82 3.30 10.90 17.39
N ALA A 83 2.63 11.16 18.52
CA ALA A 83 3.05 10.62 19.81
C ALA A 83 3.05 9.10 19.82
N LEU A 84 2.02 8.46 19.24
CA LEU A 84 1.94 7.00 19.16
C LEU A 84 3.04 6.43 18.28
N SER A 85 3.24 6.94 17.06
CA SER A 85 4.26 6.44 16.14
C SER A 85 5.68 6.69 16.65
N ASP A 86 5.96 7.86 17.15
CA ASP A 86 7.28 8.19 17.72
C ASP A 86 7.56 7.37 18.98
N THR A 87 6.58 7.23 19.86
CA THR A 87 6.76 6.45 21.10
C THR A 87 6.89 4.96 20.80
N MET A 88 6.07 4.40 19.91
CA MET A 88 6.10 2.95 19.65
C MET A 88 7.31 2.51 18.84
N PHE A 89 7.71 3.29 17.82
CA PHE A 89 8.73 2.85 16.85
C PHE A 89 10.09 3.50 17.06
N ARG A 90 10.16 4.73 17.56
CA ARG A 90 11.45 5.42 17.79
C ARG A 90 12.06 5.15 19.15
N THR A 91 11.25 4.85 20.18
CA THR A 91 11.73 4.52 21.52
C THR A 91 12.03 3.02 21.72
N ASN A 92 12.04 2.23 20.64
CA ASN A 92 12.26 0.78 20.66
C ASN A 92 11.24 -0.04 21.49
N LEU A 93 10.05 0.48 21.73
CA LEU A 93 8.96 -0.30 22.35
C LEU A 93 8.49 -1.42 21.40
N ILE A 94 8.55 -1.18 20.08
CA ILE A 94 8.33 -2.20 19.07
C ILE A 94 9.63 -2.32 18.25
N THR A 95 10.28 -3.46 18.36
CA THR A 95 11.50 -3.75 17.60
C THR A 95 11.15 -4.43 16.27
N VAL A 96 11.89 -4.06 15.25
CA VAL A 96 11.81 -4.75 13.96
C VAL A 96 12.48 -6.12 14.09
N ARG A 97 11.87 -7.14 13.48
CA ARG A 97 12.46 -8.49 13.42
C ARG A 97 13.89 -8.45 12.86
N SER A 98 14.78 -9.27 13.40
CA SER A 98 16.16 -9.36 12.94
C SER A 98 16.30 -9.86 11.48
N ASP A 99 15.29 -10.63 11.02
CA ASP A 99 15.22 -11.20 9.67
C ASP A 99 14.37 -10.36 8.70
N ILE A 100 14.19 -9.07 8.97
CA ILE A 100 13.38 -8.18 8.11
C ILE A 100 13.84 -8.19 6.64
N SER A 101 15.13 -8.41 6.39
CA SER A 101 15.66 -8.55 5.05
C SER A 101 15.15 -9.80 4.30
N ALA A 102 14.69 -10.82 5.01
CA ALA A 102 14.03 -11.96 4.40
C ALA A 102 12.60 -11.66 3.96
N VAL A 103 11.93 -10.72 4.65
CA VAL A 103 10.60 -10.22 4.27
C VAL A 103 10.68 -9.32 3.03
N PHE A 104 11.82 -8.64 2.85
CA PHE A 104 12.10 -7.79 1.70
C PHE A 104 13.33 -8.33 0.96
N PRO A 105 13.19 -9.41 0.16
CA PRO A 105 14.32 -10.05 -0.51
C PRO A 105 14.93 -9.19 -1.62
N ASP A 106 14.18 -8.21 -2.16
CA ASP A 106 14.70 -7.24 -3.11
C ASP A 106 15.26 -6.02 -2.35
N ALA A 107 16.57 -5.85 -2.38
CA ALA A 107 17.24 -4.71 -1.76
C ALA A 107 16.83 -3.35 -2.40
N ASN A 108 16.24 -3.37 -3.60
CA ASN A 108 15.71 -2.19 -4.28
C ASN A 108 14.26 -1.89 -3.88
N ASP A 109 13.62 -2.75 -3.11
CA ASP A 109 12.27 -2.48 -2.62
C ASP A 109 12.24 -1.15 -1.86
N THR A 110 11.48 -0.23 -2.39
CA THR A 110 11.45 1.14 -1.88
C THR A 110 10.91 1.20 -0.46
N ARG A 111 9.98 0.30 -0.10
CA ARG A 111 9.44 0.22 1.27
C ARG A 111 10.55 -0.14 2.25
N PHE A 112 11.41 -1.08 1.89
CA PHE A 112 12.53 -1.47 2.74
C PHE A 112 13.51 -0.32 2.93
N ARG A 113 13.89 0.34 1.85
CA ARG A 113 14.87 1.44 1.86
C ARG A 113 14.38 2.68 2.58
N GLU A 114 13.11 3.04 2.42
CA GLU A 114 12.57 4.30 2.93
C GLU A 114 11.99 4.16 4.34
N TRP A 115 11.49 2.99 4.71
CA TRP A 115 10.87 2.79 6.02
C TRP A 115 11.83 2.32 7.10
N PHE A 116 12.88 1.58 6.73
CA PHE A 116 13.78 0.97 7.70
C PHE A 116 15.17 1.59 7.67
N THR A 117 15.70 1.87 8.87
CA THR A 117 17.07 2.36 9.03
C THR A 117 17.87 1.31 9.79
N ARG A 118 19.01 0.91 9.20
CA ARG A 118 19.96 0.00 9.86
C ARG A 118 20.74 0.75 10.91
N GLN A 119 20.76 0.22 12.12
CA GLN A 119 21.54 0.74 13.23
C GLN A 119 22.97 0.21 13.24
N SER A 120 23.86 0.84 13.99
CA SER A 120 25.28 0.43 14.13
C SER A 120 25.43 -0.99 14.71
N ASN A 121 24.51 -1.44 15.52
CA ASN A 121 24.46 -2.80 16.09
C ASN A 121 23.90 -3.85 15.12
N GLY A 122 23.55 -3.48 13.88
CA GLY A 122 22.99 -4.35 12.85
C GLY A 122 21.47 -4.54 12.91
N SER A 123 20.79 -4.03 13.94
CA SER A 123 19.34 -4.05 14.01
C SER A 123 18.70 -3.02 13.07
N TYR A 124 17.40 -3.13 12.84
CA TYR A 124 16.63 -2.17 12.06
C TYR A 124 15.59 -1.47 12.92
N THR A 125 15.38 -0.19 12.64
CA THR A 125 14.29 0.61 13.21
C THR A 125 13.35 1.04 12.11
N LEU A 126 12.04 1.08 12.41
CA LEU A 126 11.01 1.60 11.51
C LEU A 126 10.85 3.10 11.80
N GLN A 127 11.32 3.95 10.90
CA GLN A 127 11.39 5.39 11.17
C GLN A 127 10.36 6.23 10.40
N HIS A 128 9.96 5.81 9.20
CA HIS A 128 9.27 6.71 8.28
C HIS A 128 7.92 6.24 7.78
N LYS A 129 7.49 5.01 8.10
CA LYS A 129 6.24 4.45 7.55
C LYS A 129 5.00 5.29 7.85
N PHE A 130 4.98 5.96 8.98
CA PHE A 130 3.85 6.79 9.41
C PHE A 130 4.16 8.29 9.37
N GLY A 131 5.30 8.67 8.78
CA GLY A 131 5.81 10.02 8.75
C GLY A 131 6.67 10.35 9.97
N SER A 132 7.51 11.37 9.86
CA SER A 132 8.19 11.98 11.01
C SER A 132 7.34 13.14 11.55
N SER A 133 7.52 13.47 12.83
CA SER A 133 6.86 14.64 13.44
C SER A 133 7.08 15.94 12.65
N THR A 134 8.25 16.08 12.04
CA THR A 134 8.61 17.25 11.24
C THR A 134 7.86 17.28 9.89
N LEU A 135 7.64 16.13 9.27
CA LEU A 135 6.86 16.05 8.03
C LEU A 135 5.37 16.19 8.31
N LEU A 136 4.86 15.58 9.39
CA LEU A 136 3.46 15.72 9.79
C LEU A 136 3.10 17.17 10.14
N SER A 137 3.99 17.93 10.77
CA SER A 137 3.75 19.35 11.05
C SER A 137 3.68 20.19 9.77
N GLY A 138 4.47 19.86 8.73
CA GLY A 138 4.35 20.47 7.41
C GLY A 138 3.05 20.12 6.68
N TYR A 139 2.58 18.90 6.83
CA TYR A 139 1.33 18.41 6.20
C TYR A 139 0.06 19.03 6.79
N ILE A 140 0.10 19.56 7.99
CA ILE A 140 -1.08 20.02 8.72
C ILE A 140 -1.27 21.53 8.61
N TYR A 141 -0.20 22.30 8.38
CA TYR A 141 -0.21 23.76 8.49
C TYR A 141 0.17 24.50 7.21
N SER A 142 0.37 23.83 6.08
CA SER A 142 0.63 24.54 4.82
C SER A 142 -0.67 25.15 4.30
N SER A 143 -0.75 26.47 4.32
CA SER A 143 -1.88 27.26 3.77
C SER A 143 -1.89 27.33 2.23
N SER A 144 -0.96 26.64 1.56
CA SER A 144 -0.71 26.77 0.12
C SER A 144 -1.53 25.82 -0.77
N GLY A 145 -2.37 24.94 -0.19
CA GLY A 145 -3.23 24.03 -0.96
C GLY A 145 -2.46 22.97 -1.76
N SER A 146 -1.20 22.71 -1.42
CA SER A 146 -0.37 21.69 -2.07
C SER A 146 -0.76 20.28 -1.61
N GLU A 147 -0.29 19.25 -2.33
CA GLU A 147 -0.50 17.83 -1.98
C GLU A 147 0.00 17.47 -0.56
N SER A 148 0.83 18.33 0.03
CA SER A 148 1.34 18.22 1.38
C SER A 148 0.32 18.47 2.50
N ASP A 149 -0.87 18.98 2.18
CA ASP A 149 -1.85 19.44 3.18
C ASP A 149 -2.84 18.36 3.64
N LEU A 150 -2.59 17.09 3.33
CA LEU A 150 -3.46 16.01 3.78
C LEU A 150 -3.12 15.60 5.21
N PRO A 151 -4.11 15.59 6.12
CA PRO A 151 -3.88 15.17 7.50
C PRO A 151 -3.37 13.72 7.57
N ALA A 152 -2.60 13.44 8.62
CA ALA A 152 -2.15 12.09 8.92
C ALA A 152 -3.34 11.13 8.98
N ARG A 153 -3.21 9.98 8.33
CA ARG A 153 -4.29 8.99 8.29
C ARG A 153 -3.76 7.57 8.41
N ILE A 154 -4.53 6.78 9.13
CA ILE A 154 -4.33 5.35 9.21
C ILE A 154 -5.11 4.71 8.06
N PRO A 155 -4.44 4.03 7.12
CA PRO A 155 -5.14 3.39 6.02
C PRO A 155 -5.99 2.22 6.52
N VAL A 156 -7.25 2.19 6.13
CA VAL A 156 -8.16 1.06 6.37
C VAL A 156 -8.25 0.17 5.14
N ILE A 157 -8.28 0.81 3.96
CA ILE A 157 -8.25 0.12 2.65
C ILE A 157 -7.27 0.86 1.74
N LYS A 158 -6.37 0.10 1.14
CA LYS A 158 -5.38 0.60 0.17
C LYS A 158 -5.57 -0.02 -1.20
N LEU A 159 -5.15 0.69 -2.23
CA LEU A 159 -5.17 0.21 -3.61
C LEU A 159 -4.42 -1.13 -3.79
N GLY A 160 -3.27 -1.28 -3.11
CA GLY A 160 -2.51 -2.52 -3.13
C GLY A 160 -3.28 -3.73 -2.60
N GLU A 161 -4.18 -3.54 -1.63
CA GLU A 161 -5.04 -4.62 -1.14
C GLU A 161 -6.04 -5.06 -2.20
N VAL A 162 -6.62 -4.12 -2.96
CA VAL A 162 -7.54 -4.45 -4.06
C VAL A 162 -6.84 -5.29 -5.13
N SER A 163 -5.58 -4.95 -5.45
CA SER A 163 -4.76 -5.75 -6.37
C SER A 163 -4.46 -7.14 -5.83
N LEU A 164 -4.17 -7.27 -4.53
CA LEU A 164 -3.95 -8.58 -3.89
C LEU A 164 -5.23 -9.43 -3.88
N ILE A 165 -6.40 -8.85 -3.61
CA ILE A 165 -7.69 -9.55 -3.66
C ILE A 165 -7.96 -10.08 -5.07
N ALA A 166 -7.74 -9.26 -6.10
CA ALA A 166 -7.93 -9.68 -7.48
C ALA A 166 -6.96 -10.81 -7.87
N ALA A 167 -5.68 -10.68 -7.50
CA ALA A 167 -4.66 -11.69 -7.77
C ALA A 167 -5.00 -13.02 -7.05
N GLU A 168 -5.38 -12.98 -5.77
CA GLU A 168 -5.75 -14.20 -5.04
C GLU A 168 -6.99 -14.86 -5.66
N ALA A 169 -8.02 -14.08 -5.97
CA ALA A 169 -9.24 -14.62 -6.57
C ALA A 169 -8.97 -15.29 -7.91
N LEU A 170 -8.14 -14.69 -8.78
CA LEU A 170 -7.72 -15.28 -10.05
C LEU A 170 -6.88 -16.54 -9.85
N ASN A 171 -5.98 -16.53 -8.89
CA ASN A 171 -5.13 -17.68 -8.60
C ASN A 171 -5.97 -18.88 -8.10
N ARG A 172 -6.97 -18.63 -7.27
CA ARG A 172 -7.93 -19.66 -6.81
C ARG A 172 -8.81 -20.19 -7.95
N ASP A 173 -9.02 -19.38 -9.00
CA ASP A 173 -9.72 -19.80 -10.24
C ASP A 173 -8.77 -20.48 -11.24
N ASN A 174 -7.55 -20.85 -10.81
CA ASN A 174 -6.52 -21.49 -11.62
C ASN A 174 -6.06 -20.65 -12.83
N LYS A 175 -5.97 -19.33 -12.64
CA LYS A 175 -5.50 -18.33 -13.63
C LYS A 175 -4.26 -17.57 -13.13
N PRO A 176 -3.13 -18.27 -12.88
CA PRO A 176 -1.96 -17.66 -12.28
C PRO A 176 -1.30 -16.58 -13.16
N ASP A 177 -1.39 -16.70 -14.48
CA ASP A 177 -0.84 -15.68 -15.39
C ASP A 177 -1.61 -14.35 -15.30
N GLU A 178 -2.94 -14.39 -15.24
CA GLU A 178 -3.76 -13.19 -15.03
C GLU A 178 -3.51 -12.60 -13.63
N ALA A 179 -3.37 -13.45 -12.61
CA ALA A 179 -3.04 -13.01 -11.26
C ALA A 179 -1.67 -12.31 -11.19
N ALA A 180 -0.68 -12.81 -11.95
CA ALA A 180 0.65 -12.23 -12.03
C ALA A 180 0.60 -10.76 -12.51
N GLU A 181 -0.26 -10.42 -13.47
CA GLU A 181 -0.37 -9.04 -13.98
C GLU A 181 -0.75 -8.05 -12.87
N TRP A 182 -1.71 -8.41 -12.01
CA TRP A 182 -2.11 -7.59 -10.87
C TRP A 182 -0.96 -7.37 -9.87
N LEU A 183 -0.16 -8.40 -9.64
CA LEU A 183 1.00 -8.32 -8.75
C LEU A 183 2.14 -7.51 -9.36
N ILE A 184 2.41 -7.68 -10.66
CA ILE A 184 3.47 -6.95 -11.37
C ILE A 184 3.20 -5.44 -11.32
N GLU A 185 1.99 -5.00 -11.60
CA GLU A 185 1.65 -3.58 -11.56
C GLU A 185 1.87 -2.98 -10.17
N MET A 186 1.40 -3.66 -9.11
CA MET A 186 1.62 -3.24 -7.75
C MET A 186 3.10 -3.24 -7.36
N GLN A 187 3.83 -4.31 -7.70
CA GLN A 187 5.24 -4.48 -7.34
C GLN A 187 6.14 -3.50 -8.08
N THR A 188 5.89 -3.22 -9.35
CA THR A 188 6.64 -2.24 -10.15
C THR A 188 6.62 -0.87 -9.48
N SER A 189 5.50 -0.46 -8.92
CA SER A 189 5.40 0.79 -8.17
C SER A 189 6.30 0.82 -6.93
N LYS A 190 6.64 -0.33 -6.37
CA LYS A 190 7.51 -0.47 -5.17
C LYS A 190 8.96 -0.82 -5.53
N ARG A 191 9.33 -0.81 -6.83
CA ARG A 191 10.62 -1.31 -7.35
C ARG A 191 10.89 -2.77 -6.95
N ASN A 192 9.85 -3.53 -6.78
CA ASN A 192 9.93 -4.96 -6.55
C ASN A 192 9.53 -5.66 -7.85
N SER A 193 10.44 -6.47 -8.39
CA SER A 193 10.26 -7.14 -9.69
C SER A 193 10.21 -8.66 -9.58
N ILE A 194 9.90 -9.18 -8.40
CA ILE A 194 9.97 -10.65 -8.16
C ILE A 194 9.04 -11.41 -9.11
N VAL A 195 7.75 -11.00 -9.18
CA VAL A 195 6.78 -11.69 -10.05
C VAL A 195 7.07 -11.44 -11.53
N GLU A 196 7.56 -10.27 -11.89
CA GLU A 196 8.03 -9.98 -13.25
C GLU A 196 9.17 -10.89 -13.68
N GLN A 197 10.15 -11.10 -12.79
CA GLN A 197 11.26 -12.05 -13.04
C GLN A 197 10.76 -13.50 -13.12
N MET A 198 9.81 -13.90 -12.27
CA MET A 198 9.18 -15.22 -12.36
C MET A 198 8.50 -15.42 -13.71
N LYS A 199 7.77 -14.43 -14.20
CA LYS A 199 7.11 -14.43 -15.51
C LYS A 199 8.12 -14.55 -16.65
N ALA A 200 9.15 -13.71 -16.65
CA ALA A 200 10.22 -13.74 -17.65
C ALA A 200 10.95 -15.10 -17.71
N ASN A 201 11.02 -15.81 -16.59
CA ASN A 201 11.66 -17.13 -16.48
C ASN A 201 10.69 -18.31 -16.66
N GLY A 202 9.43 -18.07 -17.03
CA GLY A 202 8.42 -19.12 -17.20
C GLY A 202 8.07 -19.87 -15.90
N LYS A 203 8.17 -19.21 -14.74
CA LYS A 203 7.98 -19.80 -13.42
C LYS A 203 6.65 -19.39 -12.76
N ILE A 204 5.68 -18.94 -13.55
CA ILE A 204 4.35 -18.65 -13.03
C ILE A 204 3.57 -19.94 -12.84
N SER A 205 3.08 -20.15 -11.63
CA SER A 205 2.19 -21.24 -11.25
C SER A 205 1.32 -20.80 -10.07
N VAL A 206 0.29 -21.58 -9.74
CA VAL A 206 -0.56 -21.32 -8.58
C VAL A 206 0.25 -21.18 -7.29
N GLU A 207 1.23 -22.07 -7.09
CA GLU A 207 2.07 -22.09 -5.89
C GLU A 207 2.99 -20.86 -5.80
N THR A 208 3.57 -20.44 -6.94
CA THR A 208 4.46 -19.27 -6.96
C THR A 208 3.69 -17.96 -6.76
N ILE A 209 2.47 -17.88 -7.26
CA ILE A 209 1.59 -16.74 -7.02
C ILE A 209 1.10 -16.72 -5.57
N ASP A 210 0.69 -17.86 -5.00
CA ASP A 210 0.34 -17.96 -3.58
C ASP A 210 1.47 -17.48 -2.67
N ALA A 211 2.72 -17.84 -3.00
CA ALA A 211 3.88 -17.38 -2.25
C ALA A 211 4.14 -15.87 -2.40
N ALA A 212 3.83 -15.28 -3.55
CA ALA A 212 4.01 -13.86 -3.81
C ALA A 212 2.92 -12.98 -3.18
N ILE A 213 1.72 -13.53 -2.93
CA ILE A 213 0.60 -12.84 -2.26
C ILE A 213 0.83 -12.75 -0.74
N ARG A 214 1.43 -13.76 -0.13
CA ARG A 214 1.71 -13.84 1.31
C ARG A 214 2.88 -12.98 1.74
#